data_574710f4ccfe145581e8b6478da7cfcf
#
_entry.id   574710f4ccfe145581e8b6478da7cfcf
#
_cell.length_a   1.000
_cell.length_b   1.000
_cell.length_c   1.000
_cell.angle_alpha   90.00
_cell.angle_beta   90.00
_cell.angle_gamma   90.00
#
_symmetry.space_group_name_H-M   'P 1'
#
loop_
_entity.id
_entity.type
_entity.pdbx_description
1 polymer ?
#
loop_
_entity_poly.entity_id
_entity_poly.type
_entity_poly.pdbx_seq_one_letter_code
_entity_poly.pdbx_strand_id
1 'polypeptide(L)'
;MSASSVHDPFATLTAECTSRGMNLVGAVDAAAFDATQPCGRRAGERSAGCDSIVLLGAGGRAAWEAVQARQGGSIGPARPGYHPIDAWSLDVAEQAAEQLRTLGCEVAVVPPDEQRPMNFRQLAEQVGFGTVSPVIGHLLHPEFGPWLSLRTALLVRGRPFGPRPPAPLVDFEPCGGCPQPCRAACPSGTYRQPGSPDLLACAEHRLEGGCGTGCDTLRACPLGAEHRYGPEEEAFRHAYSLFRTRRWLGTGLWRFVPRRFRQG
;
A
#
# COMPACT_ATOMS: atom_id res chain seq x y z
N MET A 1 -34.57 -26.39 -15.95
CA MET A 1 -34.29 -24.94 -15.86
C MET A 1 -32.92 -24.83 -15.20
N SER A 2 -31.88 -24.65 -16.00
CA SER A 2 -30.49 -24.54 -15.53
C SER A 2 -30.31 -23.17 -14.93
N ALA A 3 -29.97 -23.10 -13.63
CA ALA A 3 -29.61 -21.84 -12.98
C ALA A 3 -28.31 -21.36 -13.66
N SER A 4 -28.41 -20.32 -14.48
CA SER A 4 -27.22 -19.57 -14.92
C SER A 4 -26.52 -19.07 -13.67
N SER A 5 -25.33 -19.59 -13.39
CA SER A 5 -24.46 -19.05 -12.35
C SER A 5 -24.22 -17.58 -12.69
N VAL A 6 -24.81 -16.69 -11.91
CA VAL A 6 -24.55 -15.25 -12.03
C VAL A 6 -23.07 -15.08 -11.79
N HIS A 7 -22.33 -14.82 -12.85
CA HIS A 7 -20.88 -14.58 -12.79
C HIS A 7 -20.66 -13.27 -12.05
N ASP A 8 -20.09 -13.33 -10.83
CA ASP A 8 -19.75 -12.12 -10.07
C ASP A 8 -18.46 -11.49 -10.65
N PRO A 9 -18.56 -10.31 -11.29
CA PRO A 9 -17.38 -9.69 -11.90
C PRO A 9 -16.31 -9.32 -10.87
N PHE A 10 -16.69 -9.04 -9.62
CA PHE A 10 -15.74 -8.74 -8.58
C PHE A 10 -14.97 -9.97 -8.10
N ALA A 11 -15.66 -11.09 -7.93
CA ALA A 11 -15.02 -12.37 -7.59
C ALA A 11 -14.04 -12.80 -8.68
N THR A 12 -14.40 -12.62 -9.94
CA THR A 12 -13.52 -12.94 -11.08
C THR A 12 -12.27 -12.05 -11.10
N LEU A 13 -12.45 -10.73 -10.96
CA LEU A 13 -11.33 -9.80 -10.88
C LEU A 13 -10.40 -10.14 -9.72
N THR A 14 -10.98 -10.47 -8.55
CA THR A 14 -10.22 -10.85 -7.36
C THR A 14 -9.41 -12.12 -7.60
N ALA A 15 -10.01 -13.15 -8.17
CA ALA A 15 -9.34 -14.42 -8.47
C ALA A 15 -8.17 -14.22 -9.45
N GLU A 16 -8.35 -13.44 -10.49
CA GLU A 16 -7.28 -13.15 -11.47
C GLU A 16 -6.14 -12.35 -10.86
N CYS A 17 -6.42 -11.29 -10.11
CA CYS A 17 -5.40 -10.52 -9.42
C CYS A 17 -4.62 -11.39 -8.43
N THR A 18 -5.34 -12.22 -7.65
CA THR A 18 -4.74 -13.12 -6.65
C THR A 18 -3.83 -14.16 -7.31
N SER A 19 -4.24 -14.76 -8.44
CA SER A 19 -3.42 -15.73 -9.17
C SER A 19 -2.08 -15.16 -9.66
N ARG A 20 -1.97 -13.83 -9.72
CA ARG A 20 -0.77 -13.09 -10.15
C ARG A 20 0.02 -12.51 -8.99
N GLY A 21 -0.37 -12.82 -7.74
CA GLY A 21 0.28 -12.33 -6.51
C GLY A 21 -0.28 -11.00 -5.97
N MET A 22 -1.34 -10.45 -6.58
CA MET A 22 -2.04 -9.26 -6.11
C MET A 22 -3.25 -9.73 -5.26
N ASN A 23 -2.98 -10.23 -4.06
CA ASN A 23 -3.94 -10.95 -3.21
C ASN A 23 -4.80 -10.05 -2.28
N LEU A 24 -4.65 -8.74 -2.38
CA LEU A 24 -5.52 -7.76 -1.73
C LEU A 24 -6.27 -6.97 -2.81
N VAL A 25 -7.56 -7.25 -2.95
CA VAL A 25 -8.46 -6.58 -3.91
C VAL A 25 -9.68 -6.08 -3.16
N GLY A 26 -9.91 -4.79 -3.18
CA GLY A 26 -11.06 -4.17 -2.53
C GLY A 26 -11.69 -3.10 -3.41
N ALA A 27 -12.99 -2.88 -3.28
CA ALA A 27 -13.68 -1.87 -4.05
C ALA A 27 -14.58 -1.02 -3.15
N VAL A 28 -14.70 0.27 -3.49
CA VAL A 28 -15.58 1.23 -2.80
C VAL A 28 -16.18 2.21 -3.80
N ASP A 29 -17.36 2.74 -3.46
CA ASP A 29 -17.99 3.82 -4.22
C ASP A 29 -17.12 5.09 -4.16
N ALA A 30 -16.80 5.66 -5.33
CA ALA A 30 -15.92 6.83 -5.43
C ALA A 30 -16.47 8.04 -4.66
N ALA A 31 -17.80 8.25 -4.66
CA ALA A 31 -18.43 9.33 -3.93
C ALA A 31 -18.18 9.25 -2.41
N ALA A 32 -18.19 8.02 -1.85
CA ALA A 32 -17.92 7.81 -0.43
C ALA A 32 -16.46 8.11 -0.06
N PHE A 33 -15.52 7.71 -0.92
CA PHE A 33 -14.11 8.08 -0.75
C PHE A 33 -13.91 9.59 -0.86
N ASP A 34 -14.46 10.22 -1.91
CA ASP A 34 -14.31 11.65 -2.20
C ASP A 34 -14.89 12.54 -1.11
N ALA A 35 -15.95 12.11 -0.43
CA ALA A 35 -16.53 12.82 0.71
C ALA A 35 -15.54 13.02 1.87
N THR A 36 -14.51 12.18 1.97
CA THR A 36 -13.47 12.22 3.01
C THR A 36 -12.17 12.87 2.53
N GLN A 37 -12.07 13.25 1.23
CA GLN A 37 -10.85 13.78 0.66
C GLN A 37 -10.90 15.31 0.51
N PRO A 38 -9.78 16.01 0.77
CA PRO A 38 -9.67 17.42 0.42
C PRO A 38 -9.71 17.62 -1.10
N CYS A 39 -10.06 18.84 -1.51
CA CYS A 39 -9.97 19.26 -2.90
C CYS A 39 -8.55 19.01 -3.46
N GLY A 40 -8.45 18.59 -4.71
CA GLY A 40 -7.20 18.20 -5.37
C GLY A 40 -6.76 16.74 -5.14
N ARG A 41 -7.47 15.98 -4.27
CA ARG A 41 -7.14 14.57 -3.97
C ARG A 41 -8.29 13.59 -4.23
N ARG A 42 -9.39 14.08 -4.77
CA ARG A 42 -10.60 13.29 -5.05
C ARG A 42 -10.42 12.44 -6.30
N ALA A 43 -11.04 11.27 -6.30
CA ALA A 43 -11.05 10.37 -7.46
C ALA A 43 -11.77 11.01 -8.65
N GLY A 44 -12.90 11.69 -8.42
CA GLY A 44 -13.67 12.39 -9.45
C GLY A 44 -12.91 13.53 -10.11
N GLU A 45 -11.94 14.15 -9.44
CA GLU A 45 -11.07 15.19 -10.01
C GLU A 45 -9.95 14.62 -10.90
N ARG A 46 -9.66 13.32 -10.75
CA ARG A 46 -8.66 12.60 -11.55
C ARG A 46 -9.27 11.93 -12.76
N SER A 47 -10.45 11.38 -12.58
CA SER A 47 -11.23 10.72 -13.62
C SER A 47 -12.67 11.19 -13.52
N ALA A 48 -13.04 12.11 -14.41
CA ALA A 48 -14.40 12.65 -14.46
C ALA A 48 -15.40 11.50 -14.66
N GLY A 49 -16.44 11.47 -13.81
CA GLY A 49 -17.43 10.39 -13.86
C GLY A 49 -16.95 9.08 -13.22
N CYS A 50 -15.91 9.11 -12.40
CA CYS A 50 -15.51 7.96 -11.59
C CYS A 50 -16.63 7.60 -10.60
N ASP A 51 -17.15 6.37 -10.70
CA ASP A 51 -18.22 5.87 -9.83
C ASP A 51 -17.71 4.86 -8.80
N SER A 52 -16.66 4.10 -9.17
CA SER A 52 -16.09 3.06 -8.31
C SER A 52 -14.57 3.17 -8.29
N ILE A 53 -13.96 2.82 -7.15
CA ILE A 53 -12.51 2.71 -6.98
C ILE A 53 -12.20 1.28 -6.60
N VAL A 54 -11.28 0.63 -7.32
CA VAL A 54 -10.70 -0.65 -6.92
C VAL A 54 -9.29 -0.41 -6.41
N LEU A 55 -9.02 -0.83 -5.17
CA LEU A 55 -7.68 -0.81 -4.60
C LEU A 55 -7.04 -2.18 -4.73
N LEU A 56 -5.85 -2.20 -5.29
CA LEU A 56 -5.02 -3.39 -5.44
C LEU A 56 -3.81 -3.32 -4.51
N GLY A 57 -3.52 -4.43 -3.86
CA GLY A 57 -2.40 -4.58 -2.96
C GLY A 57 -1.89 -6.01 -2.88
N ALA A 58 -0.78 -6.19 -2.19
CA ALA A 58 -0.22 -7.50 -1.93
C ALA A 58 0.14 -7.64 -0.46
N GLY A 59 -0.37 -8.70 0.17
CA GLY A 59 -0.06 -9.10 1.54
C GLY A 59 0.98 -10.21 1.59
N GLY A 60 1.78 -10.22 2.66
CA GLY A 60 2.87 -11.17 2.82
C GLY A 60 3.88 -11.07 1.68
N ARG A 61 4.40 -12.22 1.25
CA ARG A 61 5.43 -12.33 0.23
C ARG A 61 4.90 -12.50 -1.20
N ALA A 62 3.56 -12.46 -1.40
CA ALA A 62 2.93 -12.78 -2.68
C ALA A 62 3.50 -11.97 -3.87
N ALA A 63 3.70 -10.65 -3.68
CA ALA A 63 4.29 -9.81 -4.71
C ALA A 63 5.75 -10.20 -5.04
N TRP A 64 6.53 -10.52 -4.00
CA TRP A 64 7.93 -10.92 -4.15
C TRP A 64 8.05 -12.22 -4.94
N GLU A 65 7.30 -13.23 -4.55
CA GLU A 65 7.27 -14.54 -5.19
C GLU A 65 6.79 -14.47 -6.64
N ALA A 66 5.77 -13.66 -6.93
CA ALA A 66 5.28 -13.44 -8.28
C ALA A 66 6.34 -12.77 -9.18
N VAL A 67 7.07 -11.77 -8.66
CA VAL A 67 8.15 -11.11 -9.41
C VAL A 67 9.33 -12.05 -9.61
N GLN A 68 9.73 -12.82 -8.59
CA GLN A 68 10.78 -13.83 -8.71
C GLN A 68 10.45 -14.87 -9.80
N ALA A 69 9.22 -15.40 -9.78
CA ALA A 69 8.79 -16.38 -10.79
C ALA A 69 8.87 -15.80 -12.22
N ARG A 70 8.50 -14.55 -12.42
CA ARG A 70 8.59 -13.87 -13.74
C ARG A 70 10.03 -13.60 -14.18
N GLN A 71 10.97 -13.45 -13.26
CA GLN A 71 12.36 -13.13 -13.56
C GLN A 71 13.31 -14.34 -13.47
N GLY A 72 12.77 -15.56 -13.39
CA GLY A 72 13.58 -16.78 -13.38
C GLY A 72 14.26 -17.06 -12.04
N GLY A 73 13.67 -16.60 -10.92
CA GLY A 73 14.08 -16.97 -9.56
C GLY A 73 14.85 -15.90 -8.78
N SER A 74 15.38 -14.87 -9.43
CA SER A 74 16.04 -13.74 -8.74
C SER A 74 15.48 -12.40 -9.20
N ILE A 75 15.35 -11.46 -8.28
CA ILE A 75 14.91 -10.10 -8.63
C ILE A 75 16.14 -9.23 -8.90
N GLY A 76 16.23 -8.71 -10.11
CA GLY A 76 17.28 -7.76 -10.46
C GLY A 76 17.19 -6.46 -9.64
N PRO A 77 18.31 -5.72 -9.48
CA PRO A 77 18.35 -4.52 -8.66
C PRO A 77 17.40 -3.45 -9.19
N ALA A 78 16.76 -2.72 -8.26
CA ALA A 78 16.06 -1.50 -8.61
C ALA A 78 17.05 -0.46 -9.17
N ARG A 79 16.63 0.25 -10.23
CA ARG A 79 17.44 1.27 -10.91
C ARG A 79 16.67 2.59 -10.95
N PRO A 80 17.34 3.73 -11.14
CA PRO A 80 16.63 4.98 -11.40
C PRO A 80 15.60 4.81 -12.54
N GLY A 81 14.33 5.10 -12.26
CA GLY A 81 13.23 4.94 -13.23
C GLY A 81 12.68 3.53 -13.42
N TYR A 82 13.24 2.51 -12.77
CA TYR A 82 12.75 1.14 -12.85
C TYR A 82 12.82 0.44 -11.49
N HIS A 83 11.67 -0.03 -11.02
CA HIS A 83 11.55 -0.89 -9.85
C HIS A 83 10.75 -2.15 -10.22
N PRO A 84 11.34 -3.35 -10.09
CA PRO A 84 10.70 -4.59 -10.58
C PRO A 84 9.30 -4.84 -10.02
N ILE A 85 9.10 -4.60 -8.71
CA ILE A 85 7.80 -4.77 -8.08
C ILE A 85 6.78 -3.72 -8.58
N ASP A 86 7.21 -2.48 -8.84
CA ASP A 86 6.33 -1.44 -9.37
C ASP A 86 5.93 -1.76 -10.82
N ALA A 87 6.89 -2.19 -11.65
CA ALA A 87 6.61 -2.62 -13.02
C ALA A 87 5.63 -3.81 -13.08
N TRP A 88 5.86 -4.81 -12.22
CA TRP A 88 4.94 -5.95 -12.09
C TRP A 88 3.55 -5.49 -11.64
N SER A 89 3.47 -4.61 -10.64
CA SER A 89 2.17 -4.18 -10.12
C SER A 89 1.37 -3.36 -11.13
N LEU A 90 2.03 -2.55 -11.95
CA LEU A 90 1.38 -1.83 -13.04
C LEU A 90 0.87 -2.78 -14.12
N ASP A 91 1.65 -3.80 -14.48
CA ASP A 91 1.24 -4.80 -15.46
C ASP A 91 0.00 -5.59 -15.00
N VAL A 92 -0.04 -6.01 -13.73
CA VAL A 92 -1.24 -6.66 -13.16
C VAL A 92 -2.43 -5.70 -13.13
N ALA A 93 -2.21 -4.44 -12.76
CA ALA A 93 -3.27 -3.44 -12.72
C ALA A 93 -3.82 -3.11 -14.11
N GLU A 94 -2.99 -3.04 -15.16
CA GLU A 94 -3.45 -2.82 -16.53
C GLU A 94 -4.26 -4.01 -17.06
N GLN A 95 -3.87 -5.25 -16.72
CA GLN A 95 -4.66 -6.43 -17.07
C GLN A 95 -6.02 -6.44 -16.36
N ALA A 96 -6.06 -6.06 -15.09
CA ALA A 96 -7.30 -5.89 -14.34
C ALA A 96 -8.17 -4.77 -14.94
N ALA A 97 -7.56 -3.66 -15.37
CA ALA A 97 -8.24 -2.58 -16.05
C ALA A 97 -8.82 -3.02 -17.40
N GLU A 98 -8.07 -3.81 -18.16
CA GLU A 98 -8.55 -4.34 -19.46
C GLU A 98 -9.75 -5.27 -19.28
N GLN A 99 -9.74 -6.12 -18.26
CA GLN A 99 -10.91 -6.93 -17.90
C GLN A 99 -12.15 -6.07 -17.64
N LEU A 100 -12.00 -4.96 -16.90
CA LEU A 100 -13.11 -4.05 -16.65
C LEU A 100 -13.55 -3.32 -17.91
N ARG A 101 -12.63 -2.99 -18.82
CA ARG A 101 -12.97 -2.40 -20.12
C ARG A 101 -13.80 -3.35 -20.98
N THR A 102 -13.56 -4.66 -20.92
CA THR A 102 -14.40 -5.65 -21.63
C THR A 102 -15.84 -5.68 -21.10
N LEU A 103 -16.06 -5.23 -19.88
CA LEU A 103 -17.40 -5.03 -19.29
C LEU A 103 -18.03 -3.67 -19.65
N GLY A 104 -17.41 -2.90 -20.54
CA GLY A 104 -17.88 -1.60 -20.98
C GLY A 104 -17.52 -0.42 -20.05
N CYS A 105 -16.59 -0.62 -19.11
CA CYS A 105 -16.15 0.45 -18.20
C CYS A 105 -14.99 1.26 -18.81
N GLU A 106 -14.93 2.56 -18.51
CA GLU A 106 -13.72 3.34 -18.69
C GLU A 106 -12.88 3.25 -17.39
N VAL A 107 -11.58 2.97 -17.52
CA VAL A 107 -10.70 2.75 -16.36
C VAL A 107 -9.42 3.54 -16.49
N ALA A 108 -9.10 4.31 -15.45
CA ALA A 108 -7.81 4.96 -15.27
C ALA A 108 -7.01 4.24 -14.16
N VAL A 109 -5.75 3.91 -14.46
CA VAL A 109 -4.83 3.25 -13.52
C VAL A 109 -4.01 4.31 -12.80
N VAL A 110 -4.03 4.29 -11.46
CA VAL A 110 -3.36 5.27 -10.60
C VAL A 110 -2.33 4.57 -9.72
N PRO A 111 -1.03 4.68 -10.03
CA PRO A 111 0.03 4.16 -9.16
C PRO A 111 0.18 5.00 -7.89
N PRO A 112 0.78 4.47 -6.80
CA PRO A 112 0.97 5.19 -5.55
C PRO A 112 1.99 6.33 -5.63
N ASP A 113 2.75 6.42 -6.70
CA ASP A 113 3.92 7.30 -6.83
C ASP A 113 3.67 8.55 -7.69
N GLU A 114 2.42 8.98 -7.79
CA GLU A 114 2.04 10.19 -8.50
C GLU A 114 2.41 11.48 -7.76
N GLN A 115 2.63 12.57 -8.53
CA GLN A 115 2.85 13.92 -7.99
C GLN A 115 1.67 14.43 -7.13
N ARG A 116 0.48 13.85 -7.31
CA ARG A 116 -0.71 14.09 -6.51
C ARG A 116 -1.22 12.78 -5.92
N PRO A 117 -0.62 12.28 -4.85
CA PRO A 117 -0.97 10.97 -4.32
C PRO A 117 -2.41 10.94 -3.81
N MET A 118 -3.16 9.90 -4.18
CA MET A 118 -4.38 9.52 -3.48
C MET A 118 -4.04 9.03 -2.06
N ASN A 119 -4.96 9.18 -1.13
CA ASN A 119 -4.78 8.64 0.21
C ASN A 119 -5.05 7.13 0.25
N PHE A 120 -4.08 6.35 -0.23
CA PHE A 120 -4.17 4.89 -0.30
C PHE A 120 -4.41 4.23 1.06
N ARG A 121 -3.91 4.82 2.16
CA ARG A 121 -4.16 4.28 3.51
C ARG A 121 -5.63 4.40 3.88
N GLN A 122 -6.22 5.56 3.70
CA GLN A 122 -7.63 5.76 3.97
C GLN A 122 -8.52 4.94 3.04
N LEU A 123 -8.14 4.83 1.76
CA LEU A 123 -8.81 3.95 0.83
C LEU A 123 -8.76 2.49 1.29
N ALA A 124 -7.61 2.03 1.78
CA ALA A 124 -7.44 0.68 2.32
C ALA A 124 -8.31 0.42 3.56
N GLU A 125 -8.47 1.41 4.44
CA GLU A 125 -9.39 1.31 5.57
C GLU A 125 -10.84 1.22 5.09
N GLN A 126 -11.24 2.02 4.11
CA GLN A 126 -12.60 2.01 3.56
C GLN A 126 -12.96 0.70 2.85
N VAL A 127 -12.01 0.03 2.20
CA VAL A 127 -12.23 -1.29 1.57
C VAL A 127 -12.00 -2.47 2.52
N GLY A 128 -11.76 -2.22 3.81
CA GLY A 128 -11.62 -3.27 4.83
C GLY A 128 -10.29 -4.01 4.84
N PHE A 129 -9.22 -3.44 4.28
CA PHE A 129 -7.90 -4.09 4.33
C PHE A 129 -7.23 -4.01 5.71
N GLY A 130 -7.70 -3.14 6.60
CA GLY A 130 -7.09 -3.02 7.91
C GLY A 130 -7.35 -1.66 8.54
N THR A 131 -6.58 -1.37 9.60
CA THR A 131 -6.60 -0.08 10.28
C THR A 131 -5.20 0.50 10.39
N VAL A 132 -5.09 1.83 10.39
CA VAL A 132 -3.80 2.50 10.60
C VAL A 132 -3.41 2.43 12.08
N SER A 133 -2.25 1.86 12.37
CA SER A 133 -1.72 1.79 13.73
C SER A 133 -1.54 3.19 14.32
N PRO A 134 -2.15 3.49 15.47
CA PRO A 134 -1.91 4.74 16.18
C PRO A 134 -0.49 4.81 16.76
N VAL A 135 0.24 3.71 16.78
CA VAL A 135 1.59 3.59 17.35
C VAL A 135 2.66 3.88 16.31
N ILE A 136 2.60 3.21 15.16
CA ILE A 136 3.65 3.26 14.13
C ILE A 136 3.19 3.87 12.80
N GLY A 137 1.92 4.25 12.68
CA GLY A 137 1.38 4.88 11.47
C GLY A 137 1.33 3.99 10.23
N HIS A 138 1.57 2.68 10.36
CA HIS A 138 1.43 1.71 9.27
C HIS A 138 0.03 1.12 9.26
N LEU A 139 -0.46 0.80 8.06
CA LEU A 139 -1.66 -0.01 7.91
C LEU A 139 -1.38 -1.42 8.46
N LEU A 140 -2.28 -1.93 9.29
CA LEU A 140 -2.22 -3.27 9.85
C LEU A 140 -3.40 -4.08 9.29
N HIS A 141 -3.09 -5.18 8.63
CA HIS A 141 -4.08 -6.13 8.11
C HIS A 141 -4.31 -7.24 9.16
N PRO A 142 -5.53 -7.79 9.29
CA PRO A 142 -5.80 -8.84 10.28
C PRO A 142 -4.91 -10.08 10.12
N GLU A 143 -4.64 -10.51 8.90
CA GLU A 143 -3.80 -11.66 8.59
C GLU A 143 -2.33 -11.25 8.43
N PHE A 144 -2.05 -10.28 7.55
CA PHE A 144 -0.67 -9.95 7.18
C PHE A 144 0.03 -8.98 8.15
N GLY A 145 -0.67 -8.42 9.14
CA GLY A 145 -0.08 -7.41 10.00
C GLY A 145 0.45 -6.21 9.19
N PRO A 146 1.67 -5.73 9.45
CA PRO A 146 2.29 -4.65 8.68
C PRO A 146 2.95 -5.12 7.36
N TRP A 147 2.90 -6.43 7.06
CA TRP A 147 3.58 -7.05 5.93
C TRP A 147 2.71 -7.02 4.68
N LEU A 148 2.37 -5.82 4.23
CA LEU A 148 1.59 -5.60 3.03
C LEU A 148 2.08 -4.37 2.27
N SER A 149 1.68 -4.27 1.01
CA SER A 149 1.95 -3.09 0.19
C SER A 149 0.72 -2.75 -0.65
N LEU A 150 0.25 -1.51 -0.53
CA LEU A 150 -0.76 -0.95 -1.42
C LEU A 150 -0.09 -0.57 -2.74
N ARG A 151 -0.66 -1.01 -3.86
CA ARG A 151 0.08 -0.97 -5.12
C ARG A 151 -0.53 -0.03 -6.16
N THR A 152 -1.83 -0.09 -6.38
CA THR A 152 -2.48 0.65 -7.47
C THR A 152 -3.94 0.83 -7.17
N ALA A 153 -4.52 1.96 -7.57
CA ALA A 153 -5.96 2.15 -7.62
C ALA A 153 -6.44 2.18 -9.08
N LEU A 154 -7.58 1.53 -9.35
CA LEU A 154 -8.29 1.65 -10.60
C LEU A 154 -9.48 2.58 -10.38
N LEU A 155 -9.54 3.69 -11.11
CA LEU A 155 -10.68 4.60 -11.11
C LEU A 155 -11.60 4.18 -12.25
N VAL A 156 -12.78 3.68 -11.89
CA VAL A 156 -13.71 3.05 -12.82
C VAL A 156 -14.93 3.95 -13.02
N ARG A 157 -15.22 4.30 -14.26
CA ARG A 157 -16.48 4.90 -14.64
C ARG A 157 -17.51 3.79 -14.82
N GLY A 158 -18.55 3.83 -14.02
CA GLY A 158 -19.56 2.78 -13.90
C GLY A 158 -19.44 1.98 -12.59
N ARG A 159 -20.42 1.10 -12.41
CA ARG A 159 -20.55 0.25 -11.21
C ARG A 159 -20.61 -1.22 -11.57
N PRO A 160 -19.54 -1.79 -12.15
CA PRO A 160 -19.54 -3.19 -12.61
C PRO A 160 -19.81 -4.20 -11.49
N PHE A 161 -19.61 -3.79 -10.25
CA PHE A 161 -19.75 -4.64 -9.06
C PHE A 161 -21.01 -4.30 -8.24
N GLY A 162 -21.91 -3.42 -8.75
CA GLY A 162 -22.98 -2.82 -7.96
C GLY A 162 -22.49 -1.83 -6.89
N PRO A 163 -23.36 -1.40 -5.98
CA PRO A 163 -22.99 -0.49 -4.88
C PRO A 163 -21.95 -1.14 -3.95
N ARG A 164 -20.92 -0.38 -3.61
CA ARG A 164 -19.84 -0.79 -2.69
C ARG A 164 -19.64 0.31 -1.64
N PRO A 165 -20.50 0.39 -0.61
CA PRO A 165 -20.29 1.33 0.47
C PRO A 165 -18.98 1.01 1.22
N PRO A 166 -18.38 1.99 1.92
CA PRO A 166 -17.24 1.72 2.80
C PRO A 166 -17.56 0.63 3.81
N ALA A 167 -16.62 -0.31 3.97
CA ALA A 167 -16.73 -1.44 4.89
C ALA A 167 -15.48 -1.55 5.77
N PRO A 168 -15.17 -0.52 6.58
CA PRO A 168 -14.01 -0.56 7.47
C PRO A 168 -14.17 -1.67 8.52
N LEU A 169 -13.05 -2.20 9.01
CA LEU A 169 -13.03 -3.19 10.09
C LEU A 169 -13.39 -2.51 11.41
N VAL A 170 -14.60 -2.75 11.93
CA VAL A 170 -15.15 -2.03 13.09
C VAL A 170 -14.45 -2.42 14.40
N ASP A 171 -14.17 -3.71 14.62
CA ASP A 171 -13.65 -4.24 15.90
C ASP A 171 -12.17 -4.66 15.81
N PHE A 172 -11.45 -4.14 14.84
CA PHE A 172 -10.04 -4.48 14.63
C PHE A 172 -9.12 -3.41 15.20
N GLU A 173 -8.77 -3.53 16.49
CA GLU A 173 -7.88 -2.63 17.23
C GLU A 173 -6.63 -3.37 17.72
N PRO A 174 -5.73 -3.82 16.85
CA PRO A 174 -4.62 -4.72 17.22
C PRO A 174 -3.58 -4.07 18.14
N CYS A 175 -3.54 -2.74 18.23
CA CYS A 175 -2.66 -2.01 19.14
C CYS A 175 -3.25 -1.79 20.53
N GLY A 176 -4.58 -1.97 20.68
CA GLY A 176 -5.26 -1.93 21.97
C GLY A 176 -4.83 -3.12 22.83
N GLY A 177 -4.33 -2.89 24.05
CA GLY A 177 -3.84 -3.96 24.92
C GLY A 177 -2.51 -4.62 24.50
N CYS A 178 -1.93 -4.27 23.35
CA CYS A 178 -0.62 -4.74 22.93
C CYS A 178 0.50 -4.06 23.74
N PRO A 179 1.54 -4.79 24.21
CA PRO A 179 2.69 -4.20 24.92
C PRO A 179 3.57 -3.31 24.00
N GLN A 180 3.23 -3.20 22.73
CA GLN A 180 3.85 -2.32 21.73
C GLN A 180 5.38 -2.52 21.58
N PRO A 181 5.89 -3.74 21.42
CA PRO A 181 7.32 -4.00 21.30
C PRO A 181 7.95 -3.27 20.10
N CYS A 182 7.15 -2.94 19.11
CA CYS A 182 7.57 -2.15 17.94
C CYS A 182 8.12 -0.76 18.30
N ARG A 183 7.62 -0.13 19.38
CA ARG A 183 8.16 1.17 19.87
C ARG A 183 9.53 1.01 20.48
N ALA A 184 9.69 0.01 21.32
CA ALA A 184 10.95 -0.26 22.02
C ALA A 184 12.06 -0.70 21.04
N ALA A 185 11.68 -1.41 19.98
CA ALA A 185 12.61 -1.92 18.97
C ALA A 185 13.16 -0.83 18.02
N CYS A 186 12.60 0.39 18.01
CA CYS A 186 13.06 1.46 17.12
C CYS A 186 14.36 2.11 17.63
N PRO A 187 15.53 1.89 17.01
CA PRO A 187 16.80 2.41 17.52
C PRO A 187 16.90 3.93 17.40
N SER A 188 16.24 4.55 16.41
CA SER A 188 16.19 6.01 16.28
C SER A 188 15.18 6.68 17.22
N GLY A 189 14.34 5.90 17.90
CA GLY A 189 13.27 6.41 18.74
C GLY A 189 12.19 7.18 17.99
N THR A 190 12.03 6.94 16.69
CA THR A 190 11.02 7.57 15.82
C THR A 190 9.61 7.55 16.42
N TYR A 191 9.27 6.47 17.12
CA TYR A 191 7.91 6.24 17.66
C TYR A 191 7.81 6.48 19.17
N ARG A 192 8.66 7.32 19.75
CA ARG A 192 8.61 7.63 21.20
C ARG A 192 7.29 8.26 21.61
N GLN A 193 6.73 9.12 20.76
CA GLN A 193 5.44 9.78 21.01
C GLN A 193 4.36 9.08 20.16
N PRO A 194 3.30 8.53 20.76
CA PRO A 194 2.18 7.97 20.02
C PRO A 194 1.55 9.00 19.08
N GLY A 195 1.22 8.57 17.86
CA GLY A 195 0.55 9.41 16.87
C GLY A 195 1.40 10.50 16.23
N SER A 196 2.66 10.68 16.67
CA SER A 196 3.57 11.71 16.12
C SER A 196 4.96 11.12 15.84
N PRO A 197 5.13 10.30 14.79
CA PRO A 197 6.41 9.70 14.45
C PRO A 197 7.41 10.77 13.96
N ASP A 198 8.62 10.77 14.53
CA ASP A 198 9.73 11.59 14.02
C ASP A 198 10.38 10.91 12.81
N LEU A 199 9.75 11.09 11.64
CA LEU A 199 10.22 10.49 10.39
C LEU A 199 11.60 11.01 9.96
N LEU A 200 11.99 12.20 10.43
CA LEU A 200 13.31 12.75 10.16
C LEU A 200 14.37 11.98 10.93
N ALA A 201 14.16 11.72 12.23
CA ALA A 201 15.08 10.89 13.02
C ALA A 201 15.25 9.49 12.40
N CYS A 202 14.16 8.89 11.87
CA CYS A 202 14.25 7.65 11.13
C CYS A 202 15.13 7.77 9.88
N ALA A 203 14.91 8.82 9.09
CA ALA A 203 15.64 9.03 7.84
C ALA A 203 17.13 9.29 8.08
N GLU A 204 17.47 10.12 9.07
CA GLU A 204 18.87 10.40 9.46
C GLU A 204 19.58 9.13 9.92
N HIS A 205 18.96 8.39 10.86
CA HIS A 205 19.50 7.12 11.35
C HIS A 205 19.79 6.12 10.23
N ARG A 206 18.88 6.01 9.26
CA ARG A 206 19.06 5.11 8.10
C ARG A 206 20.13 5.59 7.14
N LEU A 207 20.28 6.90 6.94
CA LEU A 207 21.34 7.48 6.11
C LEU A 207 22.75 7.26 6.70
N GLU A 208 22.84 7.15 8.02
CA GLU A 208 24.06 6.84 8.77
C GLU A 208 24.34 5.32 8.85
N GLY A 209 23.56 4.49 8.17
CA GLY A 209 23.73 3.03 8.11
C GLY A 209 22.93 2.26 9.17
N GLY A 210 22.06 2.94 9.93
CA GLY A 210 21.20 2.29 10.91
C GLY A 210 20.11 1.40 10.30
N CYS A 211 19.51 0.55 11.11
CA CYS A 211 18.50 -0.47 10.77
C CYS A 211 18.99 -1.57 9.79
N GLY A 212 20.26 -1.55 9.37
CA GLY A 212 20.82 -2.59 8.51
C GLY A 212 20.02 -2.79 7.21
N THR A 213 19.43 -3.97 7.05
CA THR A 213 18.70 -4.37 5.84
C THR A 213 17.18 -4.34 5.98
N GLY A 214 16.64 -3.86 7.11
CA GLY A 214 15.20 -3.88 7.35
C GLY A 214 14.78 -2.90 8.45
N CYS A 215 13.54 -3.02 8.92
CA CYS A 215 12.98 -2.18 9.97
C CYS A 215 12.69 -2.98 11.24
N ASP A 216 13.46 -2.75 12.30
CA ASP A 216 13.30 -3.48 13.58
C ASP A 216 11.93 -3.25 14.22
N THR A 217 11.35 -2.05 14.03
CA THR A 217 9.98 -1.75 14.45
C THR A 217 8.96 -2.69 13.83
N LEU A 218 9.04 -2.92 12.52
CA LEU A 218 8.11 -3.83 11.82
C LEU A 218 8.36 -5.28 12.23
N ARG A 219 9.64 -5.68 12.35
CA ARG A 219 10.01 -7.04 12.80
C ARG A 219 9.51 -7.35 14.21
N ALA A 220 9.45 -6.36 15.08
CA ALA A 220 8.98 -6.53 16.44
C ALA A 220 7.45 -6.58 16.57
N CYS A 221 6.69 -6.23 15.52
CA CYS A 221 5.24 -6.38 15.54
C CYS A 221 4.87 -7.87 15.57
N PRO A 222 4.05 -8.31 16.55
CA PRO A 222 3.65 -9.72 16.63
C PRO A 222 2.56 -10.09 15.60
N LEU A 223 1.80 -9.10 15.11
CA LEU A 223 0.72 -9.34 14.17
C LEU A 223 1.27 -9.73 12.79
N GLY A 224 0.79 -10.84 12.23
CA GLY A 224 1.21 -11.34 10.92
C GLY A 224 2.67 -11.77 10.88
N ALA A 225 3.22 -12.22 12.00
CA ALA A 225 4.64 -12.58 12.11
C ALA A 225 5.06 -13.69 11.12
N GLU A 226 4.16 -14.60 10.79
CA GLU A 226 4.32 -15.67 9.79
C GLU A 226 4.42 -15.17 8.35
N HIS A 227 3.94 -13.95 8.10
CA HIS A 227 3.96 -13.31 6.77
C HIS A 227 5.13 -12.34 6.58
N ARG A 228 6.08 -12.32 7.52
CA ARG A 228 7.27 -11.46 7.41
C ARG A 228 7.99 -11.66 6.10
N TYR A 229 8.50 -10.58 5.57
CA TYR A 229 9.38 -10.61 4.41
C TYR A 229 10.65 -11.43 4.72
N GLY A 230 11.12 -12.20 3.75
CA GLY A 230 12.40 -12.88 3.88
C GLY A 230 13.58 -11.89 3.84
N PRO A 231 14.77 -12.30 4.30
CA PRO A 231 15.94 -11.43 4.39
C PRO A 231 16.32 -10.74 3.07
N GLU A 232 16.21 -11.46 1.96
CA GLU A 232 16.49 -10.93 0.61
C GLU A 232 15.49 -9.86 0.20
N GLU A 233 14.20 -10.13 0.42
CA GLU A 233 13.13 -9.19 0.14
C GLU A 233 13.23 -7.91 1.00
N GLU A 234 13.48 -8.08 2.30
CA GLU A 234 13.69 -6.94 3.19
C GLU A 234 14.89 -6.08 2.76
N ALA A 235 16.01 -6.71 2.44
CA ALA A 235 17.20 -6.02 1.97
C ALA A 235 16.92 -5.23 0.68
N PHE A 236 16.20 -5.85 -0.27
CA PHE A 236 15.80 -5.21 -1.52
C PHE A 236 14.90 -3.98 -1.27
N ARG A 237 13.84 -4.16 -0.48
CA ARG A 237 12.88 -3.08 -0.15
C ARG A 237 13.56 -1.97 0.64
N HIS A 238 14.44 -2.31 1.57
CA HIS A 238 15.20 -1.36 2.37
C HIS A 238 16.15 -0.52 1.50
N ALA A 239 16.92 -1.15 0.63
CA ALA A 239 17.85 -0.47 -0.27
C ALA A 239 17.13 0.53 -1.19
N TYR A 240 15.98 0.13 -1.76
CA TYR A 240 15.18 1.02 -2.60
C TYR A 240 14.61 2.21 -1.81
N SER A 241 14.05 1.95 -0.63
CA SER A 241 13.54 3.01 0.24
C SER A 241 14.66 3.96 0.68
N LEU A 242 15.86 3.45 0.96
CA LEU A 242 17.02 4.27 1.29
C LEU A 242 17.48 5.13 0.11
N PHE A 243 17.48 4.57 -1.11
CA PHE A 243 17.75 5.34 -2.34
C PHE A 243 16.78 6.52 -2.49
N ARG A 244 15.49 6.30 -2.28
CA ARG A 244 14.48 7.38 -2.32
C ARG A 244 14.69 8.41 -1.21
N THR A 245 14.99 7.96 0.00
CA THR A 245 15.30 8.84 1.13
C THR A 245 16.51 9.73 0.82
N ARG A 246 17.58 9.17 0.28
CA ARG A 246 18.78 9.91 -0.16
C ARG A 246 18.44 10.96 -1.23
N ARG A 247 17.63 10.62 -2.20
CA ARG A 247 17.20 11.54 -3.26
C ARG A 247 16.37 12.69 -2.69
N TRP A 248 15.47 12.41 -1.75
CA TRP A 248 14.60 13.41 -1.12
C TRP A 248 15.36 14.33 -0.16
N LEU A 249 16.28 13.79 0.64
CA LEU A 249 17.10 14.55 1.60
C LEU A 249 18.45 15.01 1.02
N GLY A 250 18.88 14.46 -0.11
CA GLY A 250 20.22 14.63 -0.67
C GLY A 250 20.55 16.05 -1.14
N THR A 251 19.55 16.91 -1.33
CA THR A 251 19.76 18.34 -1.64
C THR A 251 20.30 19.12 -0.43
N GLY A 252 20.29 18.54 0.78
CA GLY A 252 20.69 19.21 2.02
C GLY A 252 19.80 20.38 2.47
N LEU A 253 18.95 20.89 1.56
CA LEU A 253 18.09 22.04 1.84
C LEU A 253 17.08 21.80 2.96
N TRP A 254 16.66 20.55 3.15
CA TRP A 254 15.75 20.18 4.24
C TRP A 254 16.34 20.49 5.65
N ARG A 255 17.68 20.55 5.81
CA ARG A 255 18.35 20.93 7.06
C ARG A 255 18.03 22.37 7.48
N PHE A 256 17.70 23.21 6.53
CA PHE A 256 17.32 24.60 6.76
C PHE A 256 15.80 24.78 6.97
N VAL A 257 14.99 23.74 6.73
CA VAL A 257 13.54 23.79 7.01
C VAL A 257 13.35 23.70 8.53
N PRO A 258 12.66 24.67 9.17
CA PRO A 258 12.41 24.63 10.62
C PRO A 258 11.68 23.32 11.00
N ARG A 259 12.04 22.73 12.15
CA ARG A 259 11.48 21.42 12.61
C ARG A 259 9.95 21.37 12.58
N ARG A 260 9.26 22.47 12.89
CA ARG A 260 7.80 22.60 12.83
C ARG A 260 7.18 22.34 11.43
N PHE A 261 7.94 22.48 10.36
CA PHE A 261 7.50 22.23 8.98
C PHE A 261 7.99 20.89 8.42
N ARG A 262 8.74 20.12 9.23
CA ARG A 262 9.27 18.81 8.85
C ARG A 262 8.34 17.64 9.21
N GLN A 263 7.24 17.95 9.92
CA GLN A 263 6.19 17.01 10.29
C GLN A 263 5.09 17.13 9.23
N GLY A 264 5.07 16.20 8.27
CA GLY A 264 4.06 16.09 7.22
C GLY A 264 3.46 14.70 7.18
#